data_ffccdb22991675f5b422ad54f8a40d61
#
_entry.id   ffccdb22991675f5b422ad54f8a40d61
#
_cell.length_a   1.000
_cell.length_b   1.000
_cell.length_c   1.000
_cell.angle_alpha   90.00
_cell.angle_beta   90.00
_cell.angle_gamma   90.00
#
_symmetry.space_group_name_H-M   'P 1'
#
loop_
_entity.id
_entity.type
_entity.pdbx_description
1 polymer ?
#
loop_
_entity_poly.entity_id
_entity_poly.type
_entity_poly.pdbx_seq_one_letter_code
_entity_poly.pdbx_strand_id
1 'polypeptide(L)'
;MAVDGSNAYNMQVSTSDFDCKGIVLPPVEIREHLFNKFDQAINNKELEFQYSHLKNPNNPKFESTIFSLSKFFQLAAQVNPNIISLLFVDHSDILERNKIGEELLKNRDLFLSTKAKWTFGGYSLSQFSLIERHRKWLVKGELKKPDRKDYGLIGEVLRGHAEIDRLVKKEIENWNFSKFSLDELERQELKETVWECVLKLCKNKISWDNWPQKYEEAILTDFSNTFNLSDEITNLILRETRYKNDLKDYNSWLNWKENRNLDRMKLEKDYNFDTKSAAHLVRLSRMAAEILSGKGVIVKRPDADELLSIRNGAWTYDQLKDWFDKQTLEIEELYKTTTLPKSVNYEKINELYQKLLKL
;
A
#
# COMPACT_ATOMS: atom_id res chain seq x y z
N MET A 1 -4.20 1.98 -24.97
CA MET A 1 -3.93 3.23 -24.23
C MET A 1 -5.23 3.90 -23.82
N ALA A 2 -5.30 4.42 -22.62
CA ALA A 2 -6.44 5.20 -22.14
C ALA A 2 -5.98 6.30 -21.16
N VAL A 3 -6.82 7.31 -21.00
CA VAL A 3 -6.70 8.36 -19.99
C VAL A 3 -6.77 7.73 -18.60
N ASP A 4 -6.01 8.26 -17.67
CA ASP A 4 -5.99 7.83 -16.25
C ASP A 4 -6.06 9.05 -15.31
N GLY A 5 -5.84 8.82 -14.03
CA GLY A 5 -5.78 9.86 -13.02
C GLY A 5 -7.06 10.65 -12.88
N SER A 6 -6.95 11.93 -12.53
CA SER A 6 -8.10 12.80 -12.29
C SER A 6 -9.00 12.97 -13.52
N ASN A 7 -8.43 12.92 -14.72
CA ASN A 7 -9.15 13.07 -15.96
C ASN A 7 -10.11 11.89 -16.20
N ALA A 8 -9.67 10.65 -16.03
CA ALA A 8 -10.51 9.48 -16.20
C ALA A 8 -11.68 9.43 -15.20
N TYR A 9 -11.47 9.95 -13.98
CA TYR A 9 -12.50 9.98 -12.94
C TYR A 9 -13.42 11.22 -13.01
N ASN A 10 -13.27 12.07 -14.01
CA ASN A 10 -13.99 13.35 -14.14
C ASN A 10 -13.78 14.30 -12.95
N MET A 11 -12.60 14.23 -12.33
CA MET A 11 -12.19 14.97 -11.12
C MET A 11 -11.04 15.95 -11.38
N GLN A 12 -10.77 16.27 -12.65
CA GLN A 12 -9.71 17.20 -13.03
C GLN A 12 -10.03 18.62 -12.57
N VAL A 13 -8.99 19.34 -12.20
CA VAL A 13 -9.02 20.77 -11.91
C VAL A 13 -8.09 21.51 -12.88
N SER A 14 -8.14 22.84 -12.88
CA SER A 14 -7.34 23.69 -13.79
C SER A 14 -5.83 23.45 -13.73
N THR A 15 -5.32 22.84 -12.64
CA THR A 15 -3.89 22.50 -12.44
C THR A 15 -3.62 21.01 -12.49
N SER A 16 -4.57 20.18 -12.93
CA SER A 16 -4.34 18.74 -13.05
C SER A 16 -3.33 18.44 -14.16
N ASP A 17 -2.43 17.49 -13.88
CA ASP A 17 -1.59 16.84 -14.87
C ASP A 17 -2.41 15.94 -15.81
N PHE A 18 -1.78 15.48 -16.88
CA PHE A 18 -2.39 14.52 -17.78
C PHE A 18 -1.72 13.16 -17.59
N ASP A 19 -2.53 12.22 -17.16
CA ASP A 19 -2.11 10.83 -16.90
C ASP A 19 -2.67 9.91 -17.97
N CYS A 20 -1.87 8.94 -18.42
CA CYS A 20 -2.36 7.84 -19.24
C CYS A 20 -1.73 6.50 -18.88
N LYS A 21 -2.48 5.43 -19.14
CA LYS A 21 -2.02 4.05 -18.97
C LYS A 21 -2.23 3.23 -20.21
N GLY A 22 -1.36 2.25 -20.43
CA GLY A 22 -1.46 1.36 -21.55
C GLY A 22 -1.04 -0.07 -21.24
N ILE A 23 -1.39 -0.93 -22.18
CA ILE A 23 -1.00 -2.34 -22.18
C ILE A 23 -0.34 -2.62 -23.51
N VAL A 24 0.79 -3.29 -23.48
CA VAL A 24 1.52 -3.73 -24.66
C VAL A 24 1.77 -5.22 -24.60
N LEU A 25 1.69 -5.86 -25.77
CA LEU A 25 2.20 -7.22 -25.95
C LEU A 25 3.63 -7.11 -26.47
N PRO A 26 4.66 -7.34 -25.63
CA PRO A 26 6.04 -7.28 -26.08
C PRO A 26 6.32 -8.35 -27.17
N PRO A 27 7.30 -8.13 -28.07
CA PRO A 27 7.77 -9.15 -29.00
C PRO A 27 8.16 -10.46 -28.29
N VAL A 28 8.11 -11.58 -29.04
CA VAL A 28 8.36 -12.92 -28.48
C VAL A 28 9.74 -13.01 -27.84
N GLU A 29 10.74 -12.39 -28.46
CA GLU A 29 12.14 -12.38 -28.00
C GLU A 29 12.28 -11.75 -26.61
N ILE A 30 11.45 -10.74 -26.30
CA ILE A 30 11.43 -10.08 -24.98
C ILE A 30 10.59 -10.88 -23.99
N ARG A 31 9.45 -11.43 -24.43
CA ARG A 31 8.56 -12.21 -23.55
C ARG A 31 9.20 -13.49 -23.05
N GLU A 32 9.99 -14.16 -23.90
CA GLU A 32 10.63 -15.44 -23.62
C GLU A 32 12.08 -15.29 -23.13
N HIS A 33 12.58 -14.06 -23.04
CA HIS A 33 13.93 -13.82 -22.53
C HIS A 33 14.06 -14.24 -21.07
N LEU A 34 15.06 -15.09 -20.77
CA LEU A 34 15.19 -15.67 -19.43
C LEU A 34 15.47 -14.65 -18.33
N PHE A 35 16.27 -13.64 -18.61
CA PHE A 35 16.75 -12.66 -17.62
C PHE A 35 16.16 -11.25 -17.77
N ASN A 36 15.84 -10.83 -19.00
CA ASN A 36 15.39 -9.46 -19.30
C ASN A 36 13.94 -9.46 -19.78
N LYS A 37 13.01 -9.51 -18.82
CA LYS A 37 11.57 -9.39 -19.12
C LYS A 37 11.16 -7.93 -19.04
N PHE A 38 10.31 -7.51 -19.98
CA PHE A 38 9.67 -6.21 -19.89
C PHE A 38 8.41 -6.33 -19.01
N ASP A 39 8.40 -5.65 -17.90
CA ASP A 39 7.23 -5.57 -17.01
C ASP A 39 6.44 -4.28 -17.22
N GLN A 40 7.11 -3.13 -17.19
CA GLN A 40 6.49 -1.82 -17.37
C GLN A 40 7.49 -0.75 -17.80
N ALA A 41 6.99 0.29 -18.45
CA ALA A 41 7.70 1.54 -18.71
C ALA A 41 6.94 2.71 -18.11
N ILE A 42 7.67 3.66 -17.53
CA ILE A 42 7.12 4.86 -16.90
C ILE A 42 7.67 6.08 -17.62
N ASN A 43 6.80 7.07 -17.87
CA ASN A 43 7.14 8.35 -18.48
C ASN A 43 7.86 8.20 -19.84
N ASN A 44 7.20 7.50 -20.77
CA ASN A 44 7.72 7.31 -22.12
C ASN A 44 7.66 8.62 -22.93
N LYS A 45 8.82 9.06 -23.43
CA LYS A 45 8.96 10.34 -24.15
C LYS A 45 8.25 10.37 -25.50
N GLU A 46 8.15 9.23 -26.18
CA GLU A 46 7.46 9.14 -27.45
C GLU A 46 5.95 9.34 -27.27
N LEU A 47 5.39 8.70 -26.24
CA LEU A 47 3.98 8.94 -25.85
C LEU A 47 3.74 10.38 -25.38
N GLU A 48 4.67 10.93 -24.61
CA GLU A 48 4.58 12.33 -24.19
C GLU A 48 4.55 13.28 -25.40
N PHE A 49 5.32 13.01 -26.44
CA PHE A 49 5.31 13.74 -27.68
C PHE A 49 3.99 13.53 -28.45
N GLN A 50 3.58 12.27 -28.62
CA GLN A 50 2.37 11.88 -29.35
C GLN A 50 1.11 12.52 -28.78
N TYR A 51 0.99 12.54 -27.45
CA TYR A 51 -0.18 13.07 -26.74
C TYR A 51 0.06 14.47 -26.13
N SER A 52 1.06 15.19 -26.59
CA SER A 52 1.40 16.53 -26.11
C SER A 52 0.23 17.53 -26.20
N HIS A 53 -0.64 17.36 -27.20
CA HIS A 53 -1.85 18.17 -27.41
C HIS A 53 -2.94 17.98 -26.34
N LEU A 54 -2.87 16.92 -25.54
CA LEU A 54 -3.80 16.64 -24.43
C LEU A 54 -3.32 17.22 -23.09
N LYS A 55 -2.10 17.74 -23.04
CA LYS A 55 -1.56 18.33 -21.81
C LYS A 55 -2.36 19.57 -21.40
N ASN A 56 -2.52 19.70 -20.09
CA ASN A 56 -3.12 20.90 -19.52
C ASN A 56 -2.20 22.11 -19.71
N PRO A 57 -2.64 23.22 -20.32
CA PRO A 57 -1.80 24.41 -20.50
C PRO A 57 -1.26 25.00 -19.18
N ASN A 58 -2.03 24.87 -18.09
CA ASN A 58 -1.65 25.36 -16.76
C ASN A 58 -0.74 24.39 -16.00
N ASN A 59 -0.67 23.14 -16.42
CA ASN A 59 0.24 22.13 -15.88
C ASN A 59 0.64 21.16 -17.00
N PRO A 60 1.73 21.44 -17.72
CA PRO A 60 2.16 20.64 -18.87
C PRO A 60 2.75 19.28 -18.51
N LYS A 61 2.67 18.87 -17.23
CA LYS A 61 3.15 17.58 -16.78
C LYS A 61 2.36 16.45 -17.42
N PHE A 62 3.08 15.46 -17.93
CA PHE A 62 2.55 14.25 -18.53
C PHE A 62 3.13 13.04 -17.83
N GLU A 63 2.26 12.16 -17.36
CA GLU A 63 2.68 10.90 -16.76
C GLU A 63 2.09 9.73 -17.56
N SER A 64 2.93 8.74 -17.86
CA SER A 64 2.50 7.54 -18.55
C SER A 64 3.03 6.28 -17.88
N THR A 65 2.20 5.24 -17.86
CA THR A 65 2.63 3.91 -17.44
C THR A 65 2.13 2.87 -18.44
N ILE A 66 3.04 2.13 -19.05
CA ILE A 66 2.74 1.05 -19.99
C ILE A 66 3.12 -0.27 -19.34
N PHE A 67 2.17 -1.17 -19.21
CA PHE A 67 2.38 -2.50 -18.66
C PHE A 67 2.53 -3.53 -19.77
N SER A 68 3.38 -4.54 -19.56
CA SER A 68 3.29 -5.76 -20.37
C SER A 68 1.95 -6.44 -20.11
N LEU A 69 1.43 -7.15 -21.11
CA LEU A 69 0.18 -7.90 -20.98
C LEU A 69 0.22 -8.86 -19.78
N SER A 70 1.35 -9.55 -19.56
CA SER A 70 1.53 -10.49 -18.46
C SER A 70 1.47 -9.78 -17.09
N LYS A 71 2.19 -8.66 -16.95
CA LYS A 71 2.18 -7.87 -15.71
C LYS A 71 0.82 -7.29 -15.41
N PHE A 72 0.15 -6.78 -16.45
CA PHE A 72 -1.21 -6.27 -16.34
C PHE A 72 -2.17 -7.34 -15.81
N PHE A 73 -2.15 -8.55 -16.38
CA PHE A 73 -3.00 -9.67 -15.96
C PHE A 73 -2.77 -10.05 -14.50
N GLN A 74 -1.50 -10.13 -14.07
CA GLN A 74 -1.14 -10.43 -12.69
C GLN A 74 -1.73 -9.41 -11.71
N LEU A 75 -1.63 -8.13 -12.04
CA LEU A 75 -2.13 -7.04 -11.19
C LEU A 75 -3.66 -6.93 -11.22
N ALA A 76 -4.27 -7.09 -12.41
CA ALA A 76 -5.72 -7.06 -12.57
C ALA A 76 -6.41 -8.23 -11.85
N ALA A 77 -5.81 -9.44 -11.87
CA ALA A 77 -6.31 -10.59 -11.13
C ALA A 77 -6.28 -10.42 -9.59
N GLN A 78 -5.51 -9.44 -9.09
CA GLN A 78 -5.56 -9.05 -7.69
C GLN A 78 -6.58 -7.93 -7.40
N VAL A 79 -7.36 -7.51 -8.39
CA VAL A 79 -8.30 -6.37 -8.29
C VAL A 79 -7.59 -5.09 -7.82
N ASN A 80 -6.38 -4.86 -8.35
CA ASN A 80 -5.59 -3.68 -7.96
C ASN A 80 -6.30 -2.38 -8.41
N PRO A 81 -6.61 -1.44 -7.50
CA PRO A 81 -7.36 -0.23 -7.81
C PRO A 81 -6.76 0.64 -8.92
N ASN A 82 -5.42 0.69 -8.99
CA ASN A 82 -4.71 1.50 -9.97
C ASN A 82 -4.63 0.84 -11.36
N ILE A 83 -5.03 -0.41 -11.48
CA ILE A 83 -4.91 -1.21 -12.70
C ILE A 83 -6.27 -1.60 -13.24
N ILE A 84 -7.17 -2.04 -12.36
CA ILE A 84 -8.48 -2.54 -12.76
C ILE A 84 -9.33 -1.44 -13.45
N SER A 85 -9.12 -0.18 -13.08
CA SER A 85 -9.78 0.97 -13.71
C SER A 85 -9.57 1.02 -15.22
N LEU A 86 -8.38 0.59 -15.71
CA LEU A 86 -8.07 0.58 -17.15
C LEU A 86 -9.02 -0.32 -17.97
N LEU A 87 -9.57 -1.37 -17.34
CA LEU A 87 -10.57 -2.25 -17.97
C LEU A 87 -11.97 -1.64 -18.04
N PHE A 88 -12.25 -0.62 -17.24
CA PHE A 88 -13.58 -0.03 -17.07
C PHE A 88 -13.62 1.46 -17.42
N VAL A 89 -12.54 1.96 -18.03
CA VAL A 89 -12.46 3.33 -18.51
C VAL A 89 -13.57 3.61 -19.51
N ASP A 90 -14.12 4.84 -19.50
CA ASP A 90 -15.13 5.26 -20.46
C ASP A 90 -14.60 5.19 -21.90
N HIS A 91 -15.47 4.88 -22.85
CA HIS A 91 -15.07 4.79 -24.25
C HIS A 91 -14.48 6.08 -24.80
N SER A 92 -14.95 7.25 -24.31
CA SER A 92 -14.43 8.56 -24.69
C SER A 92 -12.98 8.80 -24.22
N ASP A 93 -12.54 8.05 -23.21
CA ASP A 93 -11.21 8.17 -22.60
C ASP A 93 -10.21 7.14 -23.14
N ILE A 94 -10.64 6.32 -24.12
CA ILE A 94 -9.74 5.38 -24.82
C ILE A 94 -8.99 6.14 -25.92
N LEU A 95 -7.67 6.24 -25.77
CA LEU A 95 -6.80 6.92 -26.73
C LEU A 95 -6.47 6.03 -27.94
N GLU A 96 -6.15 4.77 -27.67
CA GLU A 96 -5.84 3.77 -28.68
C GLU A 96 -6.35 2.39 -28.29
N ARG A 97 -6.88 1.66 -29.27
CA ARG A 97 -7.40 0.30 -29.06
C ARG A 97 -7.20 -0.55 -30.30
N ASN A 98 -6.65 -1.73 -30.11
CA ASN A 98 -6.54 -2.77 -31.13
C ASN A 98 -7.41 -4.00 -30.77
N LYS A 99 -7.32 -5.06 -31.57
CA LYS A 99 -8.07 -6.31 -31.35
C LYS A 99 -7.84 -6.93 -29.96
N ILE A 100 -6.60 -6.87 -29.45
CA ILE A 100 -6.26 -7.37 -28.09
C ILE A 100 -7.04 -6.55 -27.04
N GLY A 101 -7.01 -5.24 -27.15
CA GLY A 101 -7.73 -4.35 -26.22
C GLY A 101 -9.25 -4.56 -26.29
N GLU A 102 -9.82 -4.77 -27.48
CA GLU A 102 -11.25 -5.07 -27.64
C GLU A 102 -11.64 -6.37 -26.94
N GLU A 103 -10.86 -7.43 -27.14
CA GLU A 103 -11.13 -8.72 -26.54
C GLU A 103 -10.96 -8.67 -25.01
N LEU A 104 -9.98 -7.93 -24.52
CA LEU A 104 -9.75 -7.73 -23.11
C LEU A 104 -10.93 -7.01 -22.44
N LEU A 105 -11.43 -5.94 -23.04
CA LEU A 105 -12.57 -5.18 -22.54
C LEU A 105 -13.87 -6.01 -22.52
N LYS A 106 -14.08 -6.90 -23.49
CA LYS A 106 -15.23 -7.82 -23.51
C LYS A 106 -15.22 -8.79 -22.32
N ASN A 107 -14.05 -9.14 -21.81
CA ASN A 107 -13.85 -10.12 -20.75
C ASN A 107 -13.49 -9.50 -19.40
N ARG A 108 -13.65 -8.19 -19.24
CA ARG A 108 -13.21 -7.43 -18.07
C ARG A 108 -13.77 -7.92 -16.74
N ASP A 109 -15.01 -8.44 -16.74
CA ASP A 109 -15.69 -8.91 -15.52
C ASP A 109 -15.05 -10.17 -14.93
N LEU A 110 -14.24 -10.91 -15.70
CA LEU A 110 -13.46 -12.04 -15.20
C LEU A 110 -12.45 -11.64 -14.10
N PHE A 111 -12.07 -10.36 -14.05
CA PHE A 111 -11.12 -9.83 -13.09
C PHE A 111 -11.75 -9.31 -11.79
N LEU A 112 -13.08 -9.39 -11.65
CA LEU A 112 -13.76 -8.93 -10.44
C LEU A 112 -13.91 -10.06 -9.42
N SER A 113 -13.66 -9.77 -8.17
CA SER A 113 -13.84 -10.68 -7.04
C SER A 113 -14.00 -9.90 -5.73
N THR A 114 -14.34 -10.63 -4.66
CA THR A 114 -14.46 -10.03 -3.31
C THR A 114 -13.15 -9.47 -2.77
N LYS A 115 -12.01 -9.70 -3.44
CA LYS A 115 -10.73 -9.04 -3.13
C LYS A 115 -10.83 -7.52 -3.17
N ALA A 116 -11.81 -6.95 -3.90
CA ALA A 116 -12.08 -5.50 -3.92
C ALA A 116 -12.22 -4.90 -2.51
N LYS A 117 -12.80 -5.64 -1.55
CA LYS A 117 -12.85 -5.23 -0.14
C LYS A 117 -11.46 -4.86 0.40
N TRP A 118 -10.49 -5.73 0.15
CA TRP A 118 -9.15 -5.60 0.70
C TRP A 118 -8.29 -4.63 -0.09
N THR A 119 -8.45 -4.61 -1.40
CA THR A 119 -7.62 -3.76 -2.27
C THR A 119 -8.12 -2.32 -2.31
N PHE A 120 -9.38 -2.07 -2.58
CA PHE A 120 -9.97 -0.73 -2.55
C PHE A 120 -10.20 -0.25 -1.12
N GLY A 121 -10.86 -1.07 -0.28
CA GLY A 121 -11.10 -0.73 1.14
C GLY A 121 -9.81 -0.59 1.94
N GLY A 122 -8.84 -1.49 1.75
CA GLY A 122 -7.52 -1.39 2.38
C GLY A 122 -6.73 -0.17 1.92
N TYR A 123 -6.84 0.21 0.64
CA TYR A 123 -6.19 1.44 0.15
C TYR A 123 -6.88 2.69 0.74
N SER A 124 -8.21 2.71 0.82
CA SER A 124 -8.92 3.82 1.47
C SER A 124 -8.56 3.94 2.95
N LEU A 125 -8.43 2.82 3.68
CA LEU A 125 -7.95 2.82 5.07
C LEU A 125 -6.53 3.36 5.20
N SER A 126 -5.64 3.01 4.25
CA SER A 126 -4.28 3.56 4.22
C SER A 126 -4.28 5.07 4.00
N GLN A 127 -5.18 5.58 3.14
CA GLN A 127 -5.34 7.03 2.94
C GLN A 127 -5.88 7.71 4.21
N PHE A 128 -6.83 7.10 4.90
CA PHE A 128 -7.36 7.63 6.16
C PHE A 128 -6.26 7.71 7.23
N SER A 129 -5.49 6.64 7.40
CA SER A 129 -4.35 6.59 8.33
C SER A 129 -3.28 7.65 8.01
N LEU A 130 -3.06 7.93 6.71
CA LEU A 130 -2.16 8.98 6.27
C LEU A 130 -2.68 10.37 6.66
N ILE A 131 -3.97 10.64 6.41
CA ILE A 131 -4.64 11.89 6.79
C ILE A 131 -4.55 12.11 8.31
N GLU A 132 -4.87 11.08 9.11
CA GLU A 132 -4.77 11.16 10.58
C GLU A 132 -3.36 11.48 11.04
N ARG A 133 -2.35 10.83 10.48
CA ARG A 133 -0.94 11.04 10.82
C ARG A 133 -0.50 12.46 10.48
N HIS A 134 -0.78 12.94 9.26
CA HIS A 134 -0.43 14.30 8.85
C HIS A 134 -1.16 15.34 9.72
N ARG A 135 -2.42 15.12 10.02
CA ARG A 135 -3.19 15.99 10.94
C ARG A 135 -2.57 16.05 12.34
N LYS A 136 -2.13 14.90 12.89
CA LYS A 136 -1.39 14.90 14.16
C LYS A 136 -0.14 15.76 14.10
N TRP A 137 0.61 15.71 13.00
CA TRP A 137 1.80 16.54 12.83
C TRP A 137 1.48 18.03 12.67
N LEU A 138 0.41 18.36 11.96
CA LEU A 138 -0.06 19.75 11.86
C LEU A 138 -0.43 20.34 13.23
N VAL A 139 -1.11 19.56 14.07
CA VAL A 139 -1.54 20.00 15.40
C VAL A 139 -0.39 20.02 16.41
N LYS A 140 0.48 19.01 16.41
CA LYS A 140 1.61 18.92 17.35
C LYS A 140 2.74 19.91 17.03
N GLY A 141 2.85 20.34 15.76
CA GLY A 141 3.96 21.19 15.30
C GLY A 141 5.25 20.41 15.13
N GLU A 142 6.38 21.01 15.51
CA GLU A 142 7.70 20.41 15.32
C GLU A 142 7.92 19.21 16.24
N LEU A 143 8.29 18.07 15.65
CA LEU A 143 8.70 16.88 16.39
C LEU A 143 10.19 17.00 16.75
N LYS A 144 10.52 16.62 17.97
CA LYS A 144 11.91 16.48 18.41
C LYS A 144 12.44 15.10 17.97
N LYS A 145 13.68 15.07 17.46
CA LYS A 145 14.34 13.81 17.15
C LYS A 145 14.49 12.97 18.41
N PRO A 146 14.01 11.71 18.43
CA PRO A 146 14.18 10.82 19.56
C PRO A 146 15.65 10.54 19.85
N ASP A 147 16.03 10.56 21.13
CA ASP A 147 17.36 10.14 21.60
C ASP A 147 17.21 8.82 22.35
N ARG A 148 18.08 7.85 22.10
CA ARG A 148 18.11 6.53 22.76
C ARG A 148 18.13 6.65 24.30
N LYS A 149 18.79 7.69 24.82
CA LYS A 149 18.84 7.96 26.26
C LYS A 149 17.48 8.23 26.87
N ASP A 150 16.57 8.85 26.12
CA ASP A 150 15.19 9.14 26.60
C ASP A 150 14.39 7.83 26.82
N TYR A 151 14.81 6.73 26.22
CA TYR A 151 14.24 5.39 26.36
C TYR A 151 15.03 4.49 27.32
N GLY A 152 16.04 5.02 28.00
CA GLY A 152 16.92 4.24 28.88
C GLY A 152 17.78 3.21 28.11
N LEU A 153 18.04 3.47 26.84
CA LEU A 153 18.90 2.64 25.99
C LEU A 153 20.33 3.18 26.04
N ILE A 154 21.26 2.37 26.57
CA ILE A 154 22.68 2.73 26.74
C ILE A 154 23.45 2.29 25.50
N GLY A 155 24.35 3.17 24.99
CA GLY A 155 25.24 2.87 23.88
C GLY A 155 24.89 3.57 22.56
N GLU A 156 25.91 3.72 21.69
CA GLU A 156 25.73 4.25 20.36
C GLU A 156 24.88 3.33 19.49
N VAL A 157 24.29 3.91 18.42
CA VAL A 157 23.47 3.23 17.39
C VAL A 157 24.24 2.15 16.63
N LEU A 158 25.22 1.55 17.23
CA LEU A 158 25.95 0.43 16.67
C LEU A 158 24.99 -0.78 16.58
N ARG A 159 24.15 -0.74 15.52
CA ARG A 159 23.42 -1.94 15.12
C ARG A 159 22.42 -2.37 16.20
N GLY A 160 21.30 -1.70 16.23
CA GLY A 160 20.16 -1.75 17.17
C GLY A 160 19.67 -3.08 17.73
N HIS A 161 20.48 -4.11 17.68
CA HIS A 161 20.24 -5.42 18.26
C HIS A 161 21.40 -5.94 19.10
N ALA A 162 22.56 -5.26 19.12
CA ALA A 162 23.74 -5.80 19.83
C ALA A 162 23.48 -6.03 21.32
N GLU A 163 22.66 -5.19 21.94
CA GLU A 163 22.31 -5.32 23.36
C GLU A 163 21.27 -6.43 23.58
N ILE A 164 20.27 -6.51 22.69
CA ILE A 164 19.31 -7.62 22.65
C ILE A 164 20.04 -8.92 22.36
N ASP A 165 20.93 -8.94 21.36
CA ASP A 165 21.76 -10.09 21.02
C ASP A 165 22.57 -10.57 22.23
N ARG A 166 23.17 -9.65 22.97
CA ARG A 166 23.94 -9.95 24.19
C ARG A 166 23.08 -10.56 25.31
N LEU A 167 21.89 -9.98 25.54
CA LEU A 167 21.00 -10.47 26.60
C LEU A 167 20.37 -11.80 26.24
N VAL A 168 19.95 -11.99 24.99
CA VAL A 168 19.42 -13.26 24.48
C VAL A 168 20.49 -14.35 24.59
N LYS A 169 21.74 -14.05 24.20
CA LYS A 169 22.86 -14.98 24.34
C LYS A 169 23.11 -15.36 25.79
N LYS A 170 23.16 -14.38 26.70
CA LYS A 170 23.30 -14.60 28.14
C LYS A 170 22.18 -15.47 28.72
N GLU A 171 20.95 -15.26 28.26
CA GLU A 171 19.78 -16.03 28.71
C GLU A 171 19.88 -17.49 28.25
N ILE A 172 20.23 -17.72 26.97
CA ILE A 172 20.42 -19.07 26.42
C ILE A 172 21.58 -19.81 27.12
N GLU A 173 22.64 -19.11 27.53
CA GLU A 173 23.73 -19.71 28.32
C GLU A 173 23.24 -20.25 29.65
N ASN A 174 22.21 -19.66 30.26
CA ASN A 174 21.60 -20.10 31.49
C ASN A 174 20.63 -21.27 31.31
N TRP A 175 20.23 -21.61 30.10
CA TRP A 175 19.33 -22.72 29.85
C TRP A 175 20.01 -24.06 30.11
N ASN A 176 19.29 -24.95 30.76
CA ASN A 176 19.81 -26.25 31.10
C ASN A 176 19.60 -27.26 29.96
N PHE A 177 20.63 -27.40 29.14
CA PHE A 177 20.68 -28.42 28.07
C PHE A 177 21.15 -29.82 28.55
N SER A 178 21.37 -30.03 29.85
CA SER A 178 21.83 -31.32 30.37
C SER A 178 20.86 -32.48 30.20
N LYS A 179 19.61 -32.19 29.87
CA LYS A 179 18.59 -33.20 29.51
C LYS A 179 18.86 -33.89 28.17
N PHE A 180 19.68 -33.29 27.33
CA PHE A 180 20.08 -33.85 26.06
C PHE A 180 21.44 -34.50 26.23
N SER A 181 21.55 -35.77 25.77
CA SER A 181 22.85 -36.52 25.81
C SER A 181 23.79 -36.02 24.71
N LEU A 182 24.20 -34.75 24.82
CA LEU A 182 25.05 -34.07 23.86
C LEU A 182 26.46 -33.91 24.43
N ASP A 183 27.49 -34.01 23.59
CA ASP A 183 28.83 -33.60 23.94
C ASP A 183 28.97 -32.07 24.03
N GLU A 184 30.14 -31.55 24.38
CA GLU A 184 30.35 -30.11 24.57
C GLU A 184 30.23 -29.32 23.27
N LEU A 185 30.68 -29.91 22.14
CA LEU A 185 30.63 -29.29 20.83
C LEU A 185 29.17 -29.21 20.32
N GLU A 186 28.44 -30.32 20.41
CA GLU A 186 27.03 -30.40 20.05
C GLU A 186 26.17 -29.47 20.90
N ARG A 187 26.51 -29.28 22.17
CA ARG A 187 25.85 -28.35 23.08
C ARG A 187 26.06 -26.90 22.65
N GLN A 188 27.28 -26.57 22.22
CA GLN A 188 27.60 -25.24 21.73
C GLN A 188 26.87 -24.93 20.40
N GLU A 189 26.87 -25.87 19.46
CA GLU A 189 26.15 -25.75 18.20
C GLU A 189 24.64 -25.60 18.42
N LEU A 190 24.08 -26.36 19.37
CA LEU A 190 22.67 -26.23 19.74
C LEU A 190 22.34 -24.84 20.30
N LYS A 191 23.19 -24.32 21.22
CA LYS A 191 23.01 -22.97 21.77
C LYS A 191 23.08 -21.90 20.70
N GLU A 192 23.99 -22.00 19.76
CA GLU A 192 24.13 -21.08 18.64
C GLU A 192 22.90 -21.14 17.70
N THR A 193 22.45 -22.35 17.39
CA THR A 193 21.24 -22.56 16.57
C THR A 193 19.97 -21.99 17.23
N VAL A 194 19.80 -22.24 18.54
CA VAL A 194 18.68 -21.70 19.32
C VAL A 194 18.75 -20.17 19.37
N TRP A 195 19.94 -19.61 19.59
CA TRP A 195 20.17 -18.18 19.59
C TRP A 195 19.80 -17.55 18.23
N GLU A 196 20.24 -18.11 17.10
CA GLU A 196 19.85 -17.64 15.77
C GLU A 196 18.35 -17.75 15.53
N CYS A 197 17.71 -18.85 15.95
CA CYS A 197 16.26 -19.03 15.85
C CYS A 197 15.50 -17.98 16.67
N VAL A 198 15.91 -17.74 17.92
CA VAL A 198 15.28 -16.73 18.79
C VAL A 198 15.46 -15.33 18.20
N LEU A 199 16.66 -14.98 17.75
CA LEU A 199 16.91 -13.71 17.08
C LEU A 199 16.07 -13.54 15.81
N LYS A 200 16.00 -14.58 14.98
CA LYS A 200 15.22 -14.59 13.75
C LYS A 200 13.73 -14.47 14.04
N LEU A 201 13.23 -15.11 15.07
CA LEU A 201 11.86 -14.98 15.55
C LEU A 201 11.60 -13.58 16.12
N CYS A 202 12.50 -13.03 16.91
CA CYS A 202 12.43 -11.66 17.38
C CYS A 202 12.42 -10.66 16.21
N LYS A 203 13.32 -10.84 15.22
CA LYS A 203 13.41 -10.00 14.03
C LYS A 203 12.19 -10.14 13.13
N ASN A 204 11.63 -11.33 12.95
CA ASN A 204 10.53 -11.60 12.01
C ASN A 204 9.13 -11.39 12.60
N LYS A 205 8.91 -11.67 13.88
CA LYS A 205 7.62 -11.41 14.55
C LYS A 205 7.50 -9.97 15.01
N ILE A 206 8.61 -9.33 15.31
CA ILE A 206 8.70 -7.89 15.50
C ILE A 206 9.03 -7.26 14.12
N SER A 207 8.28 -7.63 13.09
CA SER A 207 8.31 -6.93 11.81
C SER A 207 7.62 -5.59 12.00
N TRP A 208 8.42 -4.63 12.39
CA TRP A 208 8.12 -3.25 12.74
C TRP A 208 7.36 -2.47 11.67
N ASP A 209 7.30 -3.01 10.44
CA ASP A 209 6.79 -2.30 9.29
C ASP A 209 5.28 -2.49 9.05
N ASN A 210 4.65 -3.52 9.66
CA ASN A 210 3.28 -3.90 9.30
C ASN A 210 2.30 -4.12 10.48
N TRP A 211 2.71 -3.80 11.72
CA TRP A 211 1.85 -4.04 12.88
C TRP A 211 1.30 -2.73 13.43
N PRO A 212 -0.02 -2.65 13.72
CA PRO A 212 -0.57 -1.52 14.47
C PRO A 212 0.08 -1.49 15.87
N GLN A 213 0.66 -0.36 16.25
CA GLN A 213 1.27 -0.12 17.59
C GLN A 213 0.41 -0.64 18.76
N LYS A 214 -0.90 -0.66 18.57
CA LYS A 214 -1.89 -1.12 19.52
C LYS A 214 -1.70 -2.58 20.01
N TYR A 215 -1.08 -3.44 19.20
CA TYR A 215 -0.95 -4.88 19.50
C TYR A 215 0.48 -5.30 19.85
N GLU A 216 1.46 -4.38 19.74
CA GLU A 216 2.87 -4.71 19.97
C GLU A 216 3.15 -5.19 21.38
N GLU A 217 2.58 -4.55 22.38
CA GLU A 217 2.80 -4.93 23.80
C GLU A 217 2.18 -6.30 24.13
N ALA A 218 0.98 -6.58 23.60
CA ALA A 218 0.33 -7.87 23.80
C ALA A 218 1.11 -9.01 23.13
N ILE A 219 1.59 -8.78 21.89
CA ILE A 219 2.37 -9.76 21.13
C ILE A 219 3.73 -10.02 21.79
N LEU A 220 4.39 -8.99 22.29
CA LEU A 220 5.63 -9.13 23.02
C LEU A 220 5.43 -9.88 24.34
N THR A 221 4.33 -9.65 25.02
CA THR A 221 3.97 -10.36 26.25
C THR A 221 3.74 -11.84 25.95
N ASP A 222 2.94 -12.17 24.93
CA ASP A 222 2.69 -13.55 24.50
C ASP A 222 3.97 -14.23 24.03
N PHE A 223 4.82 -13.50 23.29
CA PHE A 223 6.14 -14.01 22.87
C PHE A 223 7.06 -14.27 24.06
N SER A 224 7.14 -13.33 24.99
CA SER A 224 7.96 -13.48 26.21
C SER A 224 7.51 -14.66 27.05
N ASN A 225 6.19 -14.86 27.20
CA ASN A 225 5.63 -16.01 27.91
C ASN A 225 5.91 -17.34 27.18
N THR A 226 5.79 -17.35 25.83
CA THR A 226 6.03 -18.56 25.02
C THR A 226 7.48 -19.01 25.07
N PHE A 227 8.42 -18.07 25.08
CA PHE A 227 9.85 -18.37 25.09
C PHE A 227 10.49 -18.22 26.49
N ASN A 228 9.70 -17.95 27.51
CA ASN A 228 10.14 -17.75 28.90
C ASN A 228 11.31 -16.75 29.01
N LEU A 229 11.17 -15.61 28.28
CA LEU A 229 12.19 -14.56 28.34
C LEU A 229 12.12 -13.82 29.67
N SER A 230 13.29 -13.38 30.16
CA SER A 230 13.33 -12.56 31.36
C SER A 230 12.66 -11.21 31.16
N ASP A 231 12.15 -10.64 32.27
CA ASP A 231 11.54 -9.29 32.24
C ASP A 231 12.53 -8.22 31.74
N GLU A 232 13.81 -8.40 32.00
CA GLU A 232 14.89 -7.51 31.53
C GLU A 232 14.94 -7.48 30.00
N ILE A 233 14.93 -8.66 29.36
CA ILE A 233 14.93 -8.79 27.89
C ILE A 233 13.63 -8.23 27.31
N THR A 234 12.49 -8.58 27.91
CA THR A 234 11.19 -8.10 27.45
C THR A 234 11.11 -6.58 27.50
N ASN A 235 11.50 -5.97 28.63
CA ASN A 235 11.52 -4.53 28.78
C ASN A 235 12.52 -3.83 27.84
N LEU A 236 13.65 -4.45 27.56
CA LEU A 236 14.63 -3.90 26.60
C LEU A 236 14.06 -3.92 25.18
N ILE A 237 13.43 -5.02 24.78
CA ILE A 237 12.76 -5.14 23.47
C ILE A 237 11.67 -4.07 23.33
N LEU A 238 10.84 -3.88 24.37
CA LEU A 238 9.80 -2.85 24.38
C LEU A 238 10.37 -1.43 24.20
N ARG A 239 11.43 -1.10 24.93
CA ARG A 239 12.09 0.22 24.85
C ARG A 239 12.72 0.46 23.47
N GLU A 240 13.40 -0.55 22.93
CA GLU A 240 13.99 -0.47 21.59
C GLU A 240 12.91 -0.32 20.51
N THR A 241 11.76 -0.99 20.69
CA THR A 241 10.59 -0.87 19.83
C THR A 241 10.06 0.55 19.81
N ARG A 242 9.78 1.10 20.99
CA ARG A 242 9.25 2.45 21.13
C ARG A 242 10.20 3.47 20.49
N TYR A 243 11.50 3.35 20.76
CA TYR A 243 12.50 4.21 20.14
C TYR A 243 12.48 4.14 18.61
N LYS A 244 12.45 2.92 18.04
CA LYS A 244 12.42 2.73 16.57
C LYS A 244 11.15 3.28 15.95
N ASN A 245 10.01 3.07 16.58
CA ASN A 245 8.73 3.59 16.11
C ASN A 245 8.72 5.12 16.12
N ASP A 246 9.17 5.73 17.21
CA ASP A 246 9.24 7.18 17.32
C ASP A 246 10.28 7.77 16.34
N LEU A 247 11.41 7.09 16.13
CA LEU A 247 12.39 7.48 15.13
C LEU A 247 11.84 7.37 13.70
N LYS A 248 11.09 6.31 13.41
CA LYS A 248 10.41 6.14 12.13
C LYS A 248 9.37 7.23 11.91
N ASP A 249 8.57 7.55 12.94
CA ASP A 249 7.58 8.63 12.88
C ASP A 249 8.25 9.99 12.69
N TYR A 250 9.34 10.27 13.40
CA TYR A 250 10.14 11.47 13.20
C TYR A 250 10.72 11.57 11.78
N ASN A 251 11.32 10.51 11.27
CA ASN A 251 11.88 10.50 9.90
C ASN A 251 10.77 10.67 8.84
N SER A 252 9.61 10.05 9.07
CA SER A 252 8.44 10.22 8.19
C SER A 252 7.92 11.65 8.22
N TRP A 253 7.86 12.27 9.40
CA TRP A 253 7.49 13.67 9.58
C TRP A 253 8.51 14.61 8.89
N LEU A 254 9.82 14.35 9.05
CA LEU A 254 10.87 15.14 8.42
C LEU A 254 10.76 15.09 6.91
N ASN A 255 10.65 13.88 6.35
CA ASN A 255 10.45 13.69 4.91
C ASN A 255 9.17 14.39 4.41
N TRP A 256 8.06 14.29 5.15
CA TRP A 256 6.83 15.00 4.82
C TRP A 256 7.03 16.52 4.89
N LYS A 257 7.73 17.05 5.90
CA LYS A 257 8.01 18.49 6.06
C LYS A 257 8.86 19.03 4.90
N GLU A 258 9.89 18.28 4.48
CA GLU A 258 10.85 18.70 3.45
C GLU A 258 10.32 18.54 2.02
N ASN A 259 9.54 17.50 1.77
CA ASN A 259 9.07 17.14 0.43
C ASN A 259 7.57 17.42 0.20
N ARG A 260 6.97 18.29 1.00
CA ARG A 260 5.56 18.64 0.83
C ARG A 260 5.29 19.32 -0.52
N ASN A 261 4.26 18.84 -1.19
CA ASN A 261 3.69 19.57 -2.32
C ASN A 261 3.02 20.86 -1.82
N LEU A 262 3.35 21.99 -2.44
CA LEU A 262 2.87 23.32 -2.03
C LEU A 262 1.35 23.44 -2.07
N ASP A 263 0.68 22.84 -3.06
CA ASP A 263 -0.79 22.86 -3.16
C ASP A 263 -1.44 22.09 -2.00
N ARG A 264 -0.84 20.95 -1.61
CA ARG A 264 -1.31 20.19 -0.42
C ARG A 264 -1.09 20.98 0.87
N MET A 265 0.06 21.66 1.00
CA MET A 265 0.32 22.52 2.16
C MET A 265 -0.75 23.58 2.33
N LYS A 266 -1.20 24.19 1.24
CA LYS A 266 -2.28 25.18 1.27
C LYS A 266 -3.59 24.56 1.75
N LEU A 267 -3.99 23.43 1.18
CA LEU A 267 -5.21 22.72 1.60
C LEU A 267 -5.14 22.30 3.09
N GLU A 268 -4.00 21.74 3.53
CA GLU A 268 -3.80 21.34 4.92
C GLU A 268 -3.84 22.54 5.88
N LYS A 269 -3.33 23.70 5.46
CA LYS A 269 -3.38 24.94 6.25
C LYS A 269 -4.81 25.48 6.35
N ASP A 270 -5.55 25.46 5.23
CA ASP A 270 -6.88 26.05 5.14
C ASP A 270 -7.94 25.16 5.83
N TYR A 271 -7.77 23.82 5.78
CA TYR A 271 -8.77 22.84 6.25
C TYR A 271 -8.32 21.95 7.40
N ASN A 272 -7.08 22.07 7.86
CA ASN A 272 -6.45 21.25 8.93
C ASN A 272 -6.27 19.77 8.58
N PHE A 273 -6.41 19.37 7.32
CA PHE A 273 -6.10 18.03 6.81
C PHE A 273 -6.00 18.04 5.27
N ASP A 274 -5.43 16.98 4.70
CA ASP A 274 -5.28 16.81 3.24
C ASP A 274 -6.63 16.44 2.60
N THR A 275 -7.35 17.44 2.10
CA THR A 275 -8.65 17.28 1.45
C THR A 275 -8.56 16.59 0.08
N LYS A 276 -7.41 16.65 -0.63
CA LYS A 276 -7.18 15.89 -1.85
C LYS A 276 -7.14 14.39 -1.55
N SER A 277 -6.44 13.99 -0.48
CA SER A 277 -6.43 12.59 -0.03
C SER A 277 -7.80 12.16 0.51
N ALA A 278 -8.58 13.08 1.13
CA ALA A 278 -9.95 12.79 1.55
C ALA A 278 -10.87 12.46 0.37
N ALA A 279 -10.89 13.28 -0.67
CA ALA A 279 -11.66 13.01 -1.88
C ALA A 279 -11.26 11.67 -2.54
N HIS A 280 -9.96 11.36 -2.54
CA HIS A 280 -9.44 10.09 -3.05
C HIS A 280 -9.92 8.89 -2.20
N LEU A 281 -9.88 9.01 -0.87
CA LEU A 281 -10.40 8.02 0.08
C LEU A 281 -11.89 7.75 -0.16
N VAL A 282 -12.70 8.82 -0.24
CA VAL A 282 -14.15 8.69 -0.46
C VAL A 282 -14.44 7.98 -1.77
N ARG A 283 -13.77 8.35 -2.84
CA ARG A 283 -13.88 7.69 -4.15
C ARG A 283 -13.56 6.19 -4.07
N LEU A 284 -12.42 5.82 -3.45
CA LEU A 284 -12.01 4.42 -3.33
C LEU A 284 -13.00 3.59 -2.51
N SER A 285 -13.50 4.14 -1.40
CA SER A 285 -14.48 3.46 -0.55
C SER A 285 -15.81 3.25 -1.28
N ARG A 286 -16.29 4.25 -2.02
CA ARG A 286 -17.50 4.13 -2.85
C ARG A 286 -17.31 3.08 -3.95
N MET A 287 -16.17 3.08 -4.63
CA MET A 287 -15.85 2.08 -5.64
C MET A 287 -15.79 0.66 -5.06
N ALA A 288 -15.28 0.48 -3.84
CA ALA A 288 -15.34 -0.81 -3.15
C ALA A 288 -16.77 -1.29 -2.95
N ALA A 289 -17.65 -0.43 -2.45
CA ALA A 289 -19.08 -0.73 -2.25
C ALA A 289 -19.80 -1.01 -3.59
N GLU A 290 -19.52 -0.25 -4.64
CA GLU A 290 -20.07 -0.43 -5.98
C GLU A 290 -19.68 -1.79 -6.56
N ILE A 291 -18.40 -2.18 -6.47
CA ILE A 291 -17.94 -3.48 -6.93
C ILE A 291 -18.64 -4.62 -6.14
N LEU A 292 -18.65 -4.54 -4.82
CA LEU A 292 -19.24 -5.56 -3.96
C LEU A 292 -20.76 -5.68 -4.12
N SER A 293 -21.43 -4.59 -4.44
CA SER A 293 -22.88 -4.59 -4.75
C SER A 293 -23.23 -5.06 -6.17
N GLY A 294 -22.22 -5.45 -6.99
CA GLY A 294 -22.42 -5.93 -8.35
C GLY A 294 -22.59 -4.84 -9.40
N LYS A 295 -22.38 -3.56 -9.06
CA LYS A 295 -22.43 -2.44 -10.03
C LYS A 295 -21.19 -2.37 -10.92
N GLY A 296 -20.16 -3.18 -10.65
CA GLY A 296 -18.88 -3.15 -11.35
C GLY A 296 -17.98 -2.00 -10.93
N VAL A 297 -17.02 -1.63 -11.79
CA VAL A 297 -16.08 -0.53 -11.54
C VAL A 297 -16.56 0.70 -12.31
N ILE A 298 -16.98 1.73 -11.58
CA ILE A 298 -17.42 3.00 -12.17
C ILE A 298 -16.24 3.97 -12.13
N VAL A 299 -15.56 4.13 -13.28
CA VAL A 299 -14.38 5.00 -13.39
C VAL A 299 -14.83 6.44 -13.57
N LYS A 300 -15.60 6.75 -14.61
CA LYS A 300 -16.13 8.10 -14.81
C LYS A 300 -17.19 8.40 -13.75
N ARG A 301 -16.81 9.20 -12.76
CA ARG A 301 -17.59 9.35 -11.53
C ARG A 301 -18.85 10.18 -11.75
N PRO A 302 -20.05 9.63 -11.46
CA PRO A 302 -21.29 10.42 -11.49
C PRO A 302 -21.36 11.43 -10.32
N ASP A 303 -20.63 11.17 -9.25
CA ASP A 303 -20.50 12.00 -8.04
C ASP A 303 -19.24 12.89 -8.04
N ALA A 304 -18.67 13.17 -9.22
CA ALA A 304 -17.46 13.95 -9.39
C ALA A 304 -17.54 15.34 -8.72
N ASP A 305 -18.68 16.03 -8.86
CA ASP A 305 -18.89 17.36 -8.28
C ASP A 305 -18.83 17.32 -6.74
N GLU A 306 -19.41 16.30 -6.12
CA GLU A 306 -19.32 16.11 -4.67
C GLU A 306 -17.88 15.80 -4.25
N LEU A 307 -17.19 14.92 -4.96
CA LEU A 307 -15.79 14.59 -4.69
C LEU A 307 -14.88 15.82 -4.84
N LEU A 308 -15.14 16.67 -5.83
CA LEU A 308 -14.45 17.95 -5.99
C LEU A 308 -14.78 18.92 -4.85
N SER A 309 -16.05 18.96 -4.39
CA SER A 309 -16.42 19.79 -3.24
C SER A 309 -15.69 19.34 -1.97
N ILE A 310 -15.55 18.03 -1.71
CA ILE A 310 -14.77 17.48 -0.61
C ILE A 310 -13.30 17.90 -0.74
N ARG A 311 -12.73 17.79 -1.93
CA ARG A 311 -11.36 18.25 -2.22
C ARG A 311 -11.18 19.74 -1.90
N ASN A 312 -12.21 20.54 -2.11
CA ASN A 312 -12.24 21.99 -1.84
C ASN A 312 -12.69 22.34 -0.41
N GLY A 313 -12.73 21.35 0.50
CA GLY A 313 -12.95 21.57 1.92
C GLY A 313 -14.42 21.61 2.35
N ALA A 314 -15.36 21.10 1.57
CA ALA A 314 -16.78 21.05 1.95
C ALA A 314 -17.03 20.18 3.20
N TRP A 315 -16.15 19.22 3.48
CA TRP A 315 -16.25 18.38 4.67
C TRP A 315 -15.19 18.75 5.70
N THR A 316 -15.58 18.73 6.96
CA THR A 316 -14.64 18.77 8.08
C THR A 316 -13.99 17.40 8.26
N TYR A 317 -12.89 17.36 9.03
CA TYR A 317 -12.25 16.08 9.37
C TYR A 317 -13.20 15.13 10.12
N ASP A 318 -14.00 15.65 11.04
CA ASP A 318 -14.93 14.83 11.82
C ASP A 318 -16.06 14.26 10.96
N GLN A 319 -16.57 15.05 9.99
CA GLN A 319 -17.53 14.57 9.00
C GLN A 319 -16.93 13.46 8.10
N LEU A 320 -15.67 13.63 7.68
CA LEU A 320 -14.96 12.60 6.91
C LEU A 320 -14.82 11.31 7.72
N LYS A 321 -14.44 11.42 8.99
CA LYS A 321 -14.28 10.27 9.88
C LYS A 321 -15.59 9.54 10.11
N ASP A 322 -16.65 10.26 10.48
CA ASP A 322 -17.97 9.66 10.71
C ASP A 322 -18.53 8.97 9.46
N TRP A 323 -18.29 9.58 8.30
CA TRP A 323 -18.68 8.99 7.02
C TRP A 323 -17.86 7.72 6.75
N PHE A 324 -16.54 7.77 6.97
CA PHE A 324 -15.65 6.63 6.71
C PHE A 324 -15.97 5.43 7.61
N ASP A 325 -16.26 5.67 8.89
CA ASP A 325 -16.67 4.61 9.83
C ASP A 325 -17.97 3.92 9.36
N LYS A 326 -18.98 4.69 8.92
CA LYS A 326 -20.23 4.16 8.35
C LYS A 326 -19.99 3.39 7.05
N GLN A 327 -19.17 3.95 6.15
CA GLN A 327 -18.85 3.32 4.87
C GLN A 327 -18.09 2.01 5.05
N THR A 328 -17.24 1.92 6.05
CA THR A 328 -16.52 0.69 6.39
C THR A 328 -17.49 -0.41 6.81
N LEU A 329 -18.48 -0.09 7.65
CA LEU A 329 -19.53 -1.05 8.03
C LEU A 329 -20.37 -1.50 6.83
N GLU A 330 -20.73 -0.58 5.94
CA GLU A 330 -21.44 -0.91 4.71
C GLU A 330 -20.65 -1.89 3.83
N ILE A 331 -19.35 -1.63 3.63
CA ILE A 331 -18.46 -2.51 2.87
C ILE A 331 -18.38 -3.90 3.52
N GLU A 332 -18.37 -4.00 4.85
CA GLU A 332 -18.40 -5.28 5.56
C GLU A 332 -19.70 -6.06 5.29
N GLU A 333 -20.84 -5.40 5.32
CA GLU A 333 -22.13 -6.06 5.04
C GLU A 333 -22.23 -6.46 3.56
N LEU A 334 -21.81 -5.61 2.63
CA LEU A 334 -21.77 -5.95 1.21
C LEU A 334 -20.85 -7.13 0.92
N TYR A 335 -19.71 -7.23 1.62
CA TYR A 335 -18.80 -8.36 1.49
C TYR A 335 -19.45 -9.69 1.90
N LYS A 336 -20.35 -9.69 2.89
CA LYS A 336 -21.07 -10.90 3.34
C LYS A 336 -22.16 -11.33 2.35
N THR A 337 -22.77 -10.38 1.65
CA THR A 337 -23.95 -10.59 0.80
C THR A 337 -23.66 -10.63 -0.69
N THR A 338 -22.45 -10.23 -1.13
CA THR A 338 -22.08 -10.17 -2.54
C THR A 338 -22.12 -11.54 -3.23
N THR A 339 -22.48 -11.52 -4.50
CA THR A 339 -22.44 -12.70 -5.38
C THR A 339 -21.10 -12.87 -6.10
N LEU A 340 -20.16 -11.95 -5.92
CA LEU A 340 -18.85 -12.05 -6.52
C LEU A 340 -18.07 -13.26 -5.98
N PRO A 341 -17.25 -13.90 -6.81
CA PRO A 341 -16.40 -15.00 -6.36
C PRO A 341 -15.35 -14.49 -5.34
N LYS A 342 -14.96 -15.35 -4.39
CA LYS A 342 -13.89 -15.02 -3.40
C LYS A 342 -12.55 -14.69 -4.05
N SER A 343 -12.26 -15.34 -5.18
CA SER A 343 -11.10 -15.05 -6.03
C SER A 343 -11.51 -15.20 -7.49
N VAL A 344 -10.77 -14.54 -8.37
CA VAL A 344 -10.96 -14.71 -9.81
C VAL A 344 -10.69 -16.15 -10.24
N ASN A 345 -11.29 -16.58 -11.35
CA ASN A 345 -10.96 -17.86 -11.95
C ASN A 345 -9.67 -17.74 -12.76
N TYR A 346 -8.56 -18.18 -12.17
CA TYR A 346 -7.22 -18.06 -12.77
C TYR A 346 -7.08 -18.85 -14.08
N GLU A 347 -7.80 -19.97 -14.23
CA GLU A 347 -7.77 -20.77 -15.47
C GLU A 347 -8.43 -20.02 -16.63
N LYS A 348 -9.64 -19.46 -16.41
CA LYS A 348 -10.31 -18.62 -17.42
C LYS A 348 -9.50 -17.37 -17.79
N ILE A 349 -8.85 -16.76 -16.81
CA ILE A 349 -7.95 -15.63 -17.05
C ILE A 349 -6.75 -16.08 -17.88
N ASN A 350 -6.16 -17.25 -17.58
CA ASN A 350 -5.06 -17.79 -18.36
C ASN A 350 -5.50 -18.17 -19.78
N GLU A 351 -6.67 -18.75 -19.95
CA GLU A 351 -7.25 -19.04 -21.28
C GLU A 351 -7.40 -17.76 -22.10
N LEU A 352 -7.94 -16.70 -21.49
CA LEU A 352 -8.02 -15.38 -22.13
C LEU A 352 -6.61 -14.87 -22.50
N TYR A 353 -5.66 -14.95 -21.58
CA TYR A 353 -4.28 -14.54 -21.85
C TYR A 353 -3.67 -15.30 -23.04
N GLN A 354 -3.80 -16.63 -23.07
CA GLN A 354 -3.31 -17.47 -24.18
C GLN A 354 -4.01 -17.14 -25.52
N LYS A 355 -5.32 -16.82 -25.48
CA LYS A 355 -6.04 -16.35 -26.65
C LYS A 355 -5.46 -15.03 -27.18
N LEU A 356 -5.18 -14.07 -26.29
CA LEU A 356 -4.63 -12.76 -26.68
C LEU A 356 -3.21 -12.84 -27.25
N LEU A 357 -2.41 -13.83 -26.82
CA LEU A 357 -1.08 -14.07 -27.38
C LEU A 357 -1.10 -14.51 -28.84
N LYS A 358 -2.23 -15.00 -29.35
CA LYS A 358 -2.41 -15.52 -30.70
C LYS A 358 -3.04 -14.50 -31.66
N LEU A 359 -3.49 -13.34 -31.16
CA LEU A 359 -4.04 -12.24 -31.95
C LEU A 359 -2.94 -11.33 -32.50
#